data_8012b5b362450355bf12b8fc90f00891
#
_entry.id   8012b5b362450355bf12b8fc90f00891
#
_cell.length_a   1.000
_cell.length_b   1.000
_cell.length_c   1.000
_cell.angle_alpha   90.00
_cell.angle_beta   90.00
_cell.angle_gamma   90.00
#
_symmetry.space_group_name_H-M   'P 1'
#
loop_
_entity.id
_entity.type
_entity.pdbx_description
1 polymer ?
#
loop_
_entity_poly.entity_id
_entity_poly.type
_entity_poly.pdbx_seq_one_letter_code
_entity_poly.pdbx_strand_id
1 'polypeptide(L)'
;MSVIFIKVSTTTCAPCKMMSPLFEKVSDESEEGSFYSVEVDTVTPELAKYAQDVLNISTVPVFFKYASGTQDKRVSGAFPKTQLVSKLDIKLL
;
A
#
# COMPACT_ATOMS: atom_id res chain seq x y z
N MET A 1 -4.90 18.40 6.14
CA MET A 1 -5.59 17.14 5.85
C MET A 1 -4.59 16.01 5.86
N SER A 2 -4.91 14.92 6.57
CA SER A 2 -3.99 13.80 6.74
C SER A 2 -4.14 12.80 5.61
N VAL A 3 -3.05 12.49 4.93
CA VAL A 3 -3.05 11.50 3.83
C VAL A 3 -2.09 10.36 4.21
N ILE A 4 -2.55 9.13 4.07
CA ILE A 4 -1.79 7.93 4.42
C ILE A 4 -1.81 6.97 3.25
N PHE A 5 -0.63 6.45 2.89
CA PHE A 5 -0.49 5.41 1.87
C PHE A 5 0.01 4.14 2.53
N ILE A 6 -0.64 3.01 2.25
CA ILE A 6 -0.31 1.73 2.87
C ILE A 6 -0.10 0.68 1.79
N LYS A 7 1.02 -0.03 1.88
CA LYS A 7 1.29 -1.21 1.05
C LYS A 7 1.10 -2.45 1.91
N VAL A 8 0.22 -3.35 1.47
CA VAL A 8 -0.01 -4.63 2.15
C VAL A 8 0.63 -5.73 1.33
N SER A 9 1.43 -6.56 1.98
CA SER A 9 2.20 -7.61 1.31
C SER A 9 2.34 -8.84 2.21
N THR A 10 3.01 -9.88 1.68
CA THR A 10 3.45 -11.03 2.46
C THR A 10 4.94 -11.24 2.22
N THR A 11 5.60 -12.00 3.12
CA THR A 11 7.04 -12.24 3.02
C THR A 11 7.42 -13.13 1.85
N THR A 12 6.47 -13.91 1.31
CA THR A 12 6.72 -14.87 0.22
C THR A 12 6.23 -14.37 -1.13
N CYS A 13 5.80 -13.14 -1.21
CA CYS A 13 5.21 -12.57 -2.44
C CYS A 13 6.30 -11.95 -3.32
N ALA A 14 6.60 -12.56 -4.45
CA ALA A 14 7.60 -12.04 -5.40
C ALA A 14 7.20 -10.68 -6.00
N PRO A 15 5.95 -10.49 -6.48
CA PRO A 15 5.53 -9.15 -6.96
C PRO A 15 5.62 -8.08 -5.88
N CYS A 16 5.35 -8.44 -4.62
CA CYS A 16 5.50 -7.50 -3.51
C CYS A 16 6.94 -7.03 -3.35
N LYS A 17 7.90 -7.94 -3.50
CA LYS A 17 9.32 -7.61 -3.41
C LYS A 17 9.75 -6.65 -4.52
N MET A 18 9.15 -6.76 -5.70
CA MET A 18 9.41 -5.83 -6.79
C MET A 18 8.85 -4.44 -6.49
N MET A 19 7.71 -4.37 -5.82
CA MET A 19 7.04 -3.10 -5.52
C MET A 19 7.63 -2.37 -4.33
N SER A 20 8.30 -3.08 -3.41
CA SER A 20 8.85 -2.46 -2.20
C SER A 20 9.81 -1.31 -2.48
N PRO A 21 10.85 -1.49 -3.34
CA PRO A 21 11.74 -0.36 -3.64
C PRO A 21 11.04 0.77 -4.39
N LEU A 22 10.04 0.45 -5.22
CA LEU A 22 9.27 1.48 -5.92
C LEU A 22 8.43 2.31 -4.95
N PHE A 23 7.79 1.64 -4.01
CA PHE A 23 6.97 2.31 -2.99
C PHE A 23 7.83 3.20 -2.11
N GLU A 24 9.00 2.71 -1.70
CA GLU A 24 9.96 3.47 -0.91
C GLU A 24 10.44 4.70 -1.66
N LYS A 25 10.78 4.54 -2.94
CA LYS A 25 11.22 5.66 -3.76
C LYS A 25 10.13 6.71 -3.92
N VAL A 26 8.89 6.29 -4.12
CA VAL A 26 7.75 7.20 -4.20
C VAL A 26 7.57 7.95 -2.88
N SER A 27 7.76 7.27 -1.74
CA SER A 27 7.65 7.93 -0.44
C SER A 27 8.68 9.04 -0.28
N ASP A 28 9.90 8.83 -0.79
CA ASP A 28 10.97 9.84 -0.74
C ASP A 28 10.68 11.04 -1.65
N GLU A 29 9.94 10.81 -2.73
CA GLU A 29 9.64 11.84 -3.73
C GLU A 29 8.27 12.50 -3.51
N SER A 30 7.49 12.02 -2.56
CA SER A 30 6.13 12.53 -2.34
C SER A 30 6.15 13.88 -1.64
N GLU A 31 5.28 14.78 -2.12
CA GLU A 31 5.08 16.08 -1.50
C GLU A 31 4.31 15.97 -0.18
N GLU A 32 3.43 14.99 -0.07
CA GLU A 32 2.56 14.84 1.10
C GLU A 32 2.34 13.38 1.45
N GLY A 33 1.82 13.15 2.66
CA GLY A 33 1.41 11.84 3.11
C GLY A 33 2.46 11.11 3.92
N SER A 34 1.99 10.11 4.64
CA SER A 34 2.82 9.15 5.38
C SER A 34 2.69 7.80 4.70
N PHE A 35 3.82 7.09 4.58
CA PHE A 35 3.87 5.82 3.86
C PHE A 35 4.19 4.70 4.83
N TYR A 36 3.38 3.63 4.78
CA TYR A 36 3.52 2.47 5.66
C TYR A 36 3.50 1.19 4.85
N SER A 37 4.25 0.20 5.32
CA SER A 37 4.24 -1.15 4.76
C SER A 37 3.85 -2.14 5.84
N VAL A 38 2.94 -3.06 5.51
CA VAL A 38 2.47 -4.10 6.42
C VAL A 38 2.62 -5.45 5.73
N GLU A 39 3.28 -6.38 6.41
CA GLU A 39 3.36 -7.78 5.96
C GLU A 39 2.39 -8.60 6.80
N VAL A 40 1.27 -9.01 6.21
CA VAL A 40 0.19 -9.63 6.96
C VAL A 40 0.52 -11.00 7.54
N ASP A 41 1.55 -11.66 7.05
CA ASP A 41 2.00 -12.94 7.60
C ASP A 41 3.01 -12.78 8.75
N THR A 42 3.40 -11.54 9.09
CA THR A 42 4.29 -11.25 10.24
C THR A 42 3.56 -10.55 11.37
N VAL A 43 2.31 -10.12 11.15
CA VAL A 43 1.51 -9.45 12.17
C VAL A 43 0.72 -10.46 13.01
N THR A 44 0.01 -9.99 14.02
CA THR A 44 -0.80 -10.86 14.87
C THR A 44 -1.90 -11.56 14.08
N PRO A 45 -2.36 -12.75 14.50
CA PRO A 45 -3.48 -13.43 13.84
C PRO A 45 -4.73 -12.56 13.72
N GLU A 46 -4.99 -11.72 14.70
CA GLU A 46 -6.14 -10.81 14.70
C GLU A 46 -6.05 -9.79 13.56
N LEU A 47 -4.88 -9.21 13.33
CA LEU A 47 -4.67 -8.27 12.24
C LEU A 47 -4.73 -8.96 10.88
N ALA A 48 -4.20 -10.17 10.78
CA ALA A 48 -4.28 -10.95 9.54
C ALA A 48 -5.73 -11.26 9.19
N LYS A 49 -6.53 -11.64 10.18
CA LYS A 49 -7.95 -11.91 10.00
C LYS A 49 -8.71 -10.64 9.61
N TYR A 50 -8.38 -9.52 10.24
CA TYR A 50 -8.99 -8.23 9.89
C TYR A 50 -8.73 -7.89 8.42
N ALA A 51 -7.51 -8.11 7.94
CA ALA A 51 -7.16 -7.85 6.55
C ALA A 51 -8.02 -8.69 5.60
N GLN A 52 -8.25 -9.96 5.93
CA GLN A 52 -9.09 -10.84 5.10
C GLN A 52 -10.57 -10.48 5.17
N ASP A 53 -11.10 -10.30 6.37
CA ASP A 53 -12.54 -10.24 6.59
C ASP A 53 -13.11 -8.83 6.40
N VAL A 54 -12.36 -7.81 6.76
CA VAL A 54 -12.82 -6.41 6.72
C VAL A 54 -12.30 -5.70 5.49
N LEU A 55 -11.02 -5.85 5.17
CA LEU A 55 -10.39 -5.19 4.02
C LEU A 55 -10.50 -6.01 2.74
N ASN A 56 -10.99 -7.25 2.82
CA ASN A 56 -11.14 -8.16 1.69
C ASN A 56 -9.85 -8.34 0.89
N ILE A 57 -8.72 -8.48 1.58
CA ILE A 57 -7.43 -8.68 0.94
C ILE A 57 -7.25 -10.15 0.65
N SER A 58 -7.44 -10.56 -0.60
CA SER A 58 -7.27 -11.93 -1.06
C SER A 58 -6.03 -12.13 -1.91
N THR A 59 -5.47 -11.05 -2.45
CA THR A 59 -4.24 -11.07 -3.25
C THR A 59 -3.33 -9.93 -2.79
N VAL A 60 -2.02 -10.12 -2.97
CA VAL A 60 -1.03 -9.11 -2.63
C VAL A 60 -0.10 -8.89 -3.83
N PRO A 61 0.52 -7.72 -3.97
CA PRO A 61 0.41 -6.55 -3.09
C PRO A 61 -0.91 -5.78 -3.29
N VAL A 62 -1.34 -5.08 -2.25
CA VAL A 62 -2.48 -4.16 -2.31
C VAL A 62 -2.02 -2.82 -1.75
N PHE A 63 -2.41 -1.76 -2.42
CA PHE A 63 -2.06 -0.40 -2.01
C PHE A 63 -3.31 0.37 -1.68
N PHE A 64 -3.27 1.12 -0.59
CA PHE A 64 -4.37 1.95 -0.13
C PHE A 64 -3.93 3.40 -0.01
N LYS A 65 -4.85 4.31 -0.31
CA LYS A 65 -4.74 5.71 0.05
C LYS A 65 -5.91 6.06 0.97
N TYR A 66 -5.59 6.59 2.13
CA TYR A 66 -6.59 7.11 3.08
C TYR A 66 -6.43 8.62 3.17
N ALA A 67 -7.54 9.34 3.12
CA ALA A 67 -7.58 10.77 3.29
C ALA A 67 -8.53 11.09 4.43
N SER A 68 -8.01 11.74 5.48
CA SER A 68 -8.79 12.11 6.68
C SER A 68 -9.52 10.90 7.29
N GLY A 69 -8.84 9.76 7.33
CA GLY A 69 -9.36 8.53 7.94
C GLY A 69 -10.29 7.71 7.05
N THR A 70 -10.57 8.16 5.83
CA THR A 70 -11.46 7.45 4.90
C THR A 70 -10.67 6.88 3.74
N GLN A 71 -10.95 5.62 3.38
CA GLN A 71 -10.32 5.00 2.23
C GLN A 71 -10.74 5.73 0.96
N ASP A 72 -9.75 6.29 0.25
CA ASP A 72 -9.97 7.05 -0.98
C ASP A 72 -9.66 6.22 -2.22
N LYS A 73 -8.57 5.44 -2.20
CA LYS A 73 -8.12 4.62 -3.32
C LYS A 73 -7.69 3.24 -2.83
N ARG A 74 -7.86 2.26 -3.71
CA ARG A 74 -7.36 0.90 -3.51
C ARG A 74 -6.91 0.32 -4.84
N VAL A 75 -5.69 -0.20 -4.91
CA VAL A 75 -5.14 -0.80 -6.13
C VAL A 75 -4.43 -2.09 -5.79
N SER A 76 -4.62 -3.12 -6.62
CA SER A 76 -3.96 -4.42 -6.44
C SER A 76 -3.00 -4.71 -7.57
N GLY A 77 -1.91 -5.40 -7.27
CA GLY A 77 -0.99 -5.91 -8.27
C GLY A 77 0.33 -5.15 -8.35
N ALA A 78 1.17 -5.58 -9.29
CA ALA A 78 2.47 -4.97 -9.54
C ALA A 78 2.44 -4.20 -10.85
N PHE A 79 2.98 -2.98 -10.84
CA PHE A 79 2.99 -2.10 -11.99
C PHE A 79 4.13 -1.09 -11.87
N PRO A 80 4.48 -0.39 -12.97
CA PRO A 80 5.56 0.61 -12.93
C PRO A 80 5.24 1.77 -11.99
N LYS A 81 6.29 2.46 -11.55
CA LYS A 81 6.19 3.60 -10.64
C LYS A 81 5.19 4.66 -11.13
N THR A 82 5.21 4.98 -12.43
CA THR A 82 4.30 5.99 -12.99
C THR A 82 2.83 5.62 -12.81
N GLN A 83 2.52 4.33 -12.90
CA GLN A 83 1.15 3.85 -12.70
C GLN A 83 0.77 3.86 -11.22
N LEU A 84 1.70 3.52 -10.34
CA LEU A 84 1.45 3.60 -8.90
C LEU A 84 1.08 5.03 -8.49
N VAL A 85 1.87 5.99 -8.94
CA VAL A 85 1.64 7.41 -8.67
C VAL A 85 0.27 7.84 -9.21
N SER A 86 -0.05 7.46 -10.45
CA SER A 86 -1.31 7.85 -11.08
C SER A 86 -2.51 7.20 -10.41
N LYS A 87 -2.44 5.88 -10.12
CA LYS A 87 -3.57 5.13 -9.56
C LYS A 87 -3.90 5.54 -8.13
N LEU A 88 -2.90 5.92 -7.35
CA LEU A 88 -3.09 6.38 -5.97
C LEU A 88 -3.18 7.90 -5.86
N ASP A 89 -3.08 8.62 -6.97
CA ASP A 89 -3.11 10.07 -6.98
C ASP A 89 -2.11 10.65 -5.97
N ILE A 90 -0.85 10.27 -6.14
CA ILE A 90 0.24 10.71 -5.27
C ILE A 90 0.86 11.96 -5.86
N LYS A 91 1.00 13.00 -5.05
CA LYS A 91 1.66 14.24 -5.47
C LYS A 91 3.15 14.12 -5.24
N LEU A 92 3.93 14.21 -6.31
CA LEU A 92 5.38 14.20 -6.23
C LEU A 92 5.93 15.61 -6.13
N LEU A 93 7.10 15.71 -5.49
CA LEU A 93 7.83 16.97 -5.39
C LEU A 93 8.31 17.47 -6.76
#